data_a423142dee6f0c0b4a6c688dcc4f3d43
#
_entry.id   a423142dee6f0c0b4a6c688dcc4f3d43
#
_cell.length_a   1.000
_cell.length_b   1.000
_cell.length_c   1.000
_cell.angle_alpha   90.00
_cell.angle_beta   90.00
_cell.angle_gamma   90.00
#
_symmetry.space_group_name_H-M   'P 1'
#
loop_
_entity.id
_entity.type
_entity.pdbx_description
1 polymer ?
#
loop_
_entity_poly.entity_id
_entity_poly.type
_entity_poly.pdbx_seq_one_letter_code
_entity_poly.pdbx_strand_id
1 'polypeptide(L)'
;MKSAYIIFACLLLMCTAAFAGEADVIEVEVRRIGGDTYKFDVTLRHADEGWEHFANKWEVTAPDGPVLGTRVLAHPHVEEQPFTRSLSGVKIPENLTEVIVRAHDLVHGYGGKTVEVKVPGK
;
A
#
# COMPACT_ATOMS: atom_id res chain seq x y z
N MET A 1 6.31 41.70 -0.31
CA MET A 1 5.85 41.02 0.87
C MET A 1 4.71 40.11 0.66
N LYS A 2 3.69 40.57 -0.01
CA LYS A 2 2.53 39.74 -0.17
C LYS A 2 2.70 38.59 -1.11
N SER A 3 3.63 38.68 -2.02
CA SER A 3 3.83 37.65 -3.00
C SER A 3 4.20 36.31 -2.39
N ALA A 4 4.69 36.31 -1.18
CA ALA A 4 5.09 35.07 -0.55
C ALA A 4 3.93 34.11 -0.37
N TYR A 5 2.74 34.61 -0.19
CA TYR A 5 1.60 33.76 0.03
C TYR A 5 1.20 32.99 -1.22
N ILE A 6 1.34 33.65 -2.34
CA ILE A 6 0.93 33.06 -3.59
C ILE A 6 1.83 31.89 -3.93
N ILE A 7 3.09 32.01 -3.64
CA ILE A 7 4.05 30.95 -3.90
C ILE A 7 3.68 29.71 -3.11
N PHE A 8 3.21 29.92 -1.90
CA PHE A 8 2.84 28.81 -1.07
C PHE A 8 1.68 28.02 -1.67
N ALA A 9 0.72 28.72 -2.24
CA ALA A 9 -0.41 28.04 -2.87
C ALA A 9 0.03 27.18 -4.03
N CYS A 10 0.97 27.63 -4.82
CA CYS A 10 1.46 26.85 -5.93
C CYS A 10 2.08 25.56 -5.48
N LEU A 11 2.74 25.59 -4.36
CA LEU A 11 3.39 24.41 -3.85
C LEU A 11 2.41 23.30 -3.57
N LEU A 12 1.23 23.64 -3.08
CA LEU A 12 0.23 22.64 -2.81
C LEU A 12 -0.23 21.93 -4.08
N LEU A 13 -0.35 22.65 -5.16
CA LEU A 13 -0.76 22.02 -6.39
C LEU A 13 0.22 21.00 -6.88
N MET A 14 1.49 21.23 -6.67
CA MET A 14 2.47 20.28 -7.11
C MET A 14 2.34 18.95 -6.40
N CYS A 15 1.93 18.97 -5.16
CA CYS A 15 1.77 17.74 -4.43
C CYS A 15 0.72 16.84 -5.05
N THR A 16 -0.36 17.41 -5.56
CA THR A 16 -1.39 16.56 -6.14
C THR A 16 -0.93 15.89 -7.41
N ALA A 17 -0.08 16.55 -8.16
CA ALA A 17 0.41 15.96 -9.39
C ALA A 17 1.26 14.73 -9.14
N ALA A 18 1.86 14.64 -7.96
CA ALA A 18 2.76 13.54 -7.67
C ALA A 18 2.05 12.21 -7.46
N PHE A 19 0.72 12.22 -7.32
CA PHE A 19 0.00 11.00 -7.04
C PHE A 19 -0.42 10.25 -8.26
N ALA A 20 -0.32 10.86 -9.42
CA ALA A 20 -0.90 10.27 -10.60
C ALA A 20 -0.19 8.97 -10.93
N GLY A 21 -0.90 7.88 -10.89
CA GLY A 21 -0.52 6.64 -11.53
C GLY A 21 0.01 5.54 -10.65
N GLU A 22 0.61 5.83 -9.53
CA GLU A 22 1.19 4.76 -8.71
C GLU A 22 0.27 4.38 -7.57
N ALA A 23 0.30 3.09 -7.20
CA ALA A 23 -0.53 2.60 -6.11
C ALA A 23 0.19 2.79 -4.79
N ASP A 24 -0.45 3.50 -3.87
CA ASP A 24 0.12 3.81 -2.56
C ASP A 24 -0.53 2.98 -1.47
N VAL A 25 0.29 2.43 -0.58
CA VAL A 25 -0.19 1.85 0.66
C VAL A 25 -0.29 2.99 1.66
N ILE A 26 -1.50 3.25 2.19
CA ILE A 26 -1.67 4.38 3.10
C ILE A 26 -1.94 3.96 4.53
N GLU A 27 -2.35 2.72 4.76
CA GLU A 27 -2.59 2.24 6.11
C GLU A 27 -2.50 0.73 6.16
N VAL A 28 -1.91 0.19 7.23
CA VAL A 28 -1.82 -1.25 7.44
C VAL A 28 -2.18 -1.54 8.89
N GLU A 29 -3.14 -2.46 9.09
CA GLU A 29 -3.41 -3.02 10.40
C GLU A 29 -3.06 -4.50 10.33
N VAL A 30 -2.30 -4.98 11.31
CA VAL A 30 -1.91 -6.37 11.35
C VAL A 30 -2.19 -6.92 12.74
N ARG A 31 -2.68 -8.17 12.79
CA ARG A 31 -2.87 -8.85 14.07
C ARG A 31 -2.53 -10.32 13.93
N ARG A 32 -2.03 -10.87 15.02
CA ARG A 32 -1.73 -12.28 15.08
C ARG A 32 -3.02 -13.05 15.28
N ILE A 33 -3.21 -14.11 14.48
CA ILE A 33 -4.41 -14.93 14.61
C ILE A 33 -4.11 -16.33 15.12
N GLY A 34 -2.83 -16.69 15.26
CA GLY A 34 -2.45 -17.95 15.87
C GLY A 34 -1.03 -18.31 15.48
N GLY A 35 -0.22 -18.77 16.43
CA GLY A 35 1.14 -19.19 16.15
C GLY A 35 1.92 -18.12 15.40
N ASP A 36 2.42 -18.46 14.22
CA ASP A 36 3.16 -17.54 13.37
C ASP A 36 2.30 -16.96 12.26
N THR A 37 0.98 -17.02 12.39
CA THR A 37 0.04 -16.64 11.36
C THR A 37 -0.64 -15.31 11.69
N TYR A 38 -0.74 -14.45 10.69
CA TYR A 38 -1.20 -13.07 10.87
C TYR A 38 -2.24 -12.71 9.83
N LYS A 39 -3.07 -11.73 10.19
CA LYS A 39 -4.05 -11.16 9.27
C LYS A 39 -3.68 -9.70 9.03
N PHE A 40 -3.69 -9.30 7.77
CA PHE A 40 -3.39 -7.94 7.35
C PHE A 40 -4.63 -7.30 6.76
N ASP A 41 -4.94 -6.08 7.21
CA ASP A 41 -5.95 -5.23 6.59
C ASP A 41 -5.19 -4.05 6.01
N VAL A 42 -5.23 -3.91 4.69
CA VAL A 42 -4.39 -2.95 3.99
C VAL A 42 -5.26 -1.99 3.20
N THR A 43 -5.01 -0.72 3.36
CA THR A 43 -5.72 0.34 2.66
C THR A 43 -4.82 0.91 1.59
N LEU A 44 -5.33 0.94 0.37
CA LEU A 44 -4.62 1.46 -0.79
C LEU A 44 -5.31 2.70 -1.33
N ARG A 45 -4.51 3.55 -1.97
CA ARG A 45 -5.02 4.63 -2.79
C ARG A 45 -4.41 4.53 -4.17
N HIS A 46 -5.25 4.49 -5.17
CA HIS A 46 -4.82 4.46 -6.57
C HIS A 46 -5.97 4.97 -7.43
N ALA A 47 -5.66 5.85 -8.38
CA ALA A 47 -6.68 6.33 -9.30
C ALA A 47 -6.90 5.26 -10.37
N ASP A 48 -7.69 4.24 -10.05
CA ASP A 48 -7.97 3.16 -10.99
C ASP A 48 -8.73 3.71 -12.19
N GLU A 49 -8.29 3.30 -13.38
CA GLU A 49 -8.85 3.82 -14.62
C GLU A 49 -9.52 2.74 -15.45
N GLY A 50 -9.85 1.61 -14.83
CA GLY A 50 -10.45 0.49 -15.54
C GLY A 50 -9.46 -0.65 -15.65
N TRP A 51 -9.78 -1.62 -16.49
CA TRP A 51 -9.05 -2.88 -16.55
C TRP A 51 -7.62 -2.75 -17.07
N GLU A 52 -7.29 -1.65 -17.70
CA GLU A 52 -5.95 -1.47 -18.24
C GLU A 52 -5.02 -0.74 -17.30
N HIS A 53 -5.55 -0.14 -16.25
CA HIS A 53 -4.72 0.56 -15.29
C HIS A 53 -5.42 0.56 -13.93
N PHE A 54 -5.11 -0.44 -13.13
CA PHE A 54 -5.67 -0.53 -11.78
C PHE A 54 -4.67 -1.19 -10.86
N ALA A 55 -4.85 -0.97 -9.56
CA ALA A 55 -4.06 -1.66 -8.55
C ALA A 55 -4.53 -3.11 -8.52
N ASN A 56 -3.66 -4.04 -8.90
CA ASN A 56 -4.07 -5.43 -9.10
C ASN A 56 -3.61 -6.37 -8.00
N LYS A 57 -2.77 -5.90 -7.07
CA LYS A 57 -2.39 -6.71 -5.91
C LYS A 57 -1.61 -5.87 -4.91
N TRP A 58 -1.52 -6.38 -3.70
CA TRP A 58 -0.55 -5.90 -2.72
C TRP A 58 0.11 -7.11 -2.07
N GLU A 59 1.31 -6.87 -1.51
CA GLU A 59 2.13 -7.95 -0.97
C GLU A 59 2.71 -7.55 0.37
N VAL A 60 2.92 -8.59 1.19
CA VAL A 60 3.69 -8.47 2.43
C VAL A 60 5.03 -9.12 2.16
N THR A 61 6.12 -8.41 2.38
CA THR A 61 7.45 -8.94 2.12
C THR A 61 8.32 -8.81 3.34
N ALA A 62 9.34 -9.65 3.42
CA ALA A 62 10.41 -9.46 4.37
C ALA A 62 11.25 -8.26 3.90
N PRO A 63 11.94 -7.56 4.81
CA PRO A 63 12.73 -6.39 4.42
C PRO A 63 13.80 -6.68 3.39
N ASP A 64 14.31 -7.92 3.35
CA ASP A 64 15.35 -8.31 2.41
C ASP A 64 14.80 -8.95 1.14
N GLY A 65 13.47 -8.94 0.94
CA GLY A 65 12.91 -9.24 -0.35
C GLY A 65 11.88 -10.34 -0.48
N PRO A 66 11.98 -11.46 0.24
CA PRO A 66 11.01 -12.55 0.01
C PRO A 66 9.57 -12.15 0.26
N VAL A 67 8.67 -12.59 -0.60
CA VAL A 67 7.24 -12.34 -0.47
C VAL A 67 6.66 -13.34 0.52
N LEU A 68 5.97 -12.85 1.53
CA LEU A 68 5.35 -13.69 2.55
C LEU A 68 3.87 -13.90 2.28
N GLY A 69 3.23 -13.00 1.57
CA GLY A 69 1.83 -13.13 1.23
C GLY A 69 1.44 -12.16 0.14
N THR A 70 0.44 -12.54 -0.65
CA THR A 70 -0.05 -11.72 -1.75
C THR A 70 -1.56 -11.69 -1.72
N ARG A 71 -2.12 -10.49 -1.79
CA ARG A 71 -3.55 -10.29 -1.96
C ARG A 71 -3.80 -9.82 -3.38
N VAL A 72 -4.46 -10.68 -4.16
CA VAL A 72 -4.83 -10.33 -5.52
C VAL A 72 -6.10 -9.50 -5.48
N LEU A 73 -6.12 -8.40 -6.24
CA LEU A 73 -7.26 -7.53 -6.36
C LEU A 73 -7.87 -7.79 -7.73
N ALA A 74 -9.04 -8.41 -7.72
CA ALA A 74 -9.56 -9.07 -8.92
C ALA A 74 -10.16 -8.10 -9.94
N HIS A 75 -10.39 -6.84 -9.56
CA HIS A 75 -11.05 -5.89 -10.46
C HIS A 75 -10.70 -4.46 -10.07
N PRO A 76 -10.92 -3.51 -10.98
CA PRO A 76 -10.66 -2.10 -10.68
C PRO A 76 -11.60 -1.56 -9.61
N HIS A 77 -11.10 -0.57 -8.86
CA HIS A 77 -11.88 0.12 -7.83
C HIS A 77 -11.97 1.59 -8.20
N VAL A 78 -12.70 1.87 -9.28
CA VAL A 78 -12.73 3.23 -9.84
C VAL A 78 -13.46 4.19 -8.90
N GLU A 79 -14.54 3.75 -8.27
CA GLU A 79 -15.35 4.63 -7.45
C GLU A 79 -15.18 4.43 -5.96
N GLU A 80 -14.36 3.49 -5.56
CA GLU A 80 -14.07 3.25 -4.15
C GLU A 80 -12.61 3.56 -3.91
N GLN A 81 -12.32 4.77 -3.46
CA GLN A 81 -10.94 5.18 -3.17
C GLN A 81 -10.93 6.09 -1.95
N PRO A 82 -10.07 5.82 -0.97
CA PRO A 82 -9.24 4.62 -0.86
C PRO A 82 -10.06 3.39 -0.51
N PHE A 83 -9.47 2.22 -0.67
CA PHE A 83 -10.18 1.00 -0.37
C PHE A 83 -9.30 0.07 0.46
N THR A 84 -9.96 -0.78 1.27
CA THR A 84 -9.28 -1.68 2.21
C THR A 84 -9.63 -3.12 1.89
N ARG A 85 -8.62 -3.99 1.87
CA ARG A 85 -8.82 -5.42 1.68
C ARG A 85 -7.95 -6.19 2.65
N SER A 86 -8.34 -7.42 2.92
CA SER A 86 -7.71 -8.24 3.95
C SER A 86 -7.01 -9.45 3.35
N LEU A 87 -6.01 -9.92 4.05
CA LEU A 87 -5.34 -11.18 3.75
C LEU A 87 -5.07 -11.90 5.06
N SER A 88 -5.64 -13.08 5.20
CA SER A 88 -5.43 -13.93 6.37
C SER A 88 -4.40 -15.01 6.06
N GLY A 89 -3.87 -15.63 7.10
CA GLY A 89 -2.99 -16.77 6.91
C GLY A 89 -1.60 -16.43 6.45
N VAL A 90 -1.14 -15.20 6.69
CA VAL A 90 0.23 -14.82 6.34
C VAL A 90 1.15 -15.37 7.42
N LYS A 91 2.09 -16.22 7.02
CA LYS A 91 3.06 -16.78 7.96
C LYS A 91 4.29 -15.92 7.99
N ILE A 92 4.64 -15.48 9.19
CA ILE A 92 5.82 -14.63 9.39
C ILE A 92 6.79 -15.39 10.28
N PRO A 93 8.01 -15.66 9.80
CA PRO A 93 8.99 -16.39 10.60
C PRO A 93 9.25 -15.72 11.94
N GLU A 94 9.54 -16.53 12.91
CA GLU A 94 9.66 -16.04 14.29
C GLU A 94 10.75 -15.01 14.44
N ASN A 95 11.82 -15.14 13.70
CA ASN A 95 12.95 -14.22 13.82
C ASN A 95 12.74 -12.91 13.06
N LEU A 96 11.62 -12.76 12.36
CA LEU A 96 11.35 -11.57 11.57
C LEU A 96 10.47 -10.62 12.38
N THR A 97 10.97 -9.43 12.65
CA THR A 97 10.26 -8.46 13.50
C THR A 97 9.61 -7.34 12.71
N GLU A 98 9.94 -7.20 11.44
CA GLU A 98 9.37 -6.17 10.57
C GLU A 98 9.06 -6.75 9.22
N VAL A 99 8.02 -6.23 8.59
CA VAL A 99 7.68 -6.56 7.21
C VAL A 99 7.37 -5.28 6.47
N ILE A 100 7.35 -5.36 5.14
CA ILE A 100 7.01 -4.24 4.29
C ILE A 100 5.78 -4.61 3.49
N VAL A 101 4.81 -3.69 3.42
CA VAL A 101 3.63 -3.85 2.58
C VAL A 101 3.76 -2.92 1.39
N ARG A 102 3.59 -3.48 0.20
CA ARG A 102 3.70 -2.72 -1.05
C ARG A 102 2.57 -3.09 -2.00
N ALA A 103 2.21 -2.15 -2.85
CA ALA A 103 1.13 -2.34 -3.81
C ALA A 103 1.68 -2.28 -5.23
N HIS A 104 0.95 -2.90 -6.14
CA HIS A 104 1.35 -3.02 -7.54
C HIS A 104 0.20 -2.57 -8.42
N ASP A 105 0.49 -1.78 -9.45
CA ASP A 105 -0.49 -1.52 -10.49
C ASP A 105 0.05 -1.96 -11.84
N LEU A 106 -0.85 -2.10 -12.81
CA LEU A 106 -0.51 -2.71 -14.08
C LEU A 106 0.45 -1.87 -14.93
N VAL A 107 0.51 -0.57 -14.70
CA VAL A 107 1.31 0.32 -15.52
C VAL A 107 2.63 0.66 -14.86
N HIS A 108 2.61 0.97 -13.57
CA HIS A 108 3.78 1.50 -12.87
C HIS A 108 4.48 0.50 -11.97
N GLY A 109 3.93 -0.70 -11.81
CA GLY A 109 4.54 -1.69 -10.95
C GLY A 109 4.46 -1.28 -9.48
N TYR A 110 5.57 -1.38 -8.79
CA TYR A 110 5.62 -1.14 -7.34
C TYR A 110 6.10 0.27 -6.99
N GLY A 111 5.89 1.24 -7.84
CA GLY A 111 6.47 2.56 -7.65
C GLY A 111 5.89 3.44 -6.56
N GLY A 112 4.77 3.06 -5.95
CA GLY A 112 4.09 3.90 -4.97
C GLY A 112 4.66 3.80 -3.58
N LYS A 113 3.96 4.44 -2.62
CA LYS A 113 4.39 4.43 -1.22
C LYS A 113 4.19 3.07 -0.60
N THR A 114 5.15 2.65 0.21
CA THR A 114 5.09 1.42 0.98
C THR A 114 5.00 1.74 2.47
N VAL A 115 4.64 0.74 3.27
CA VAL A 115 4.56 0.92 4.72
C VAL A 115 5.38 -0.18 5.39
N GLU A 116 6.29 0.23 6.29
CA GLU A 116 7.00 -0.70 7.14
C GLU A 116 6.18 -0.96 8.39
N VAL A 117 6.04 -2.22 8.75
CA VAL A 117 5.16 -2.62 9.83
C VAL A 117 5.93 -3.48 10.83
N LYS A 118 5.83 -3.13 12.11
CA LYS A 118 6.35 -4.00 13.15
C LYS A 118 5.37 -5.12 13.39
N VAL A 119 5.90 -6.34 13.47
CA VAL A 119 5.08 -7.52 13.68
C VAL A 119 4.63 -7.54 15.14
N PRO A 120 3.31 -7.58 15.43
CA PRO A 120 2.84 -7.54 16.81
C PRO A 120 3.30 -8.77 17.60
N GLY A 121 3.61 -8.55 18.87
CA GLY A 121 3.97 -9.63 19.75
C GLY A 121 5.43 -10.04 19.67
N LYS A 122 6.25 -9.23 19.05
CA LYS A 122 7.67 -9.57 18.93
C LYS A 122 8.58 -8.50 19.48
#